data_2b1af0b5effdbc8829bd2c6840e7e381
#
_entry.id   2b1af0b5effdbc8829bd2c6840e7e381
#
_cell.length_a   1.000
_cell.length_b   1.000
_cell.length_c   1.000
_cell.angle_alpha   90.00
_cell.angle_beta   90.00
_cell.angle_gamma   90.00
#
_symmetry.space_group_name_H-M   'P 1'
#
loop_
_entity.id
_entity.type
_entity.pdbx_description
1 polymer ?
#
loop_
_entity_poly.entity_id
_entity_poly.type
_entity_poly.pdbx_seq_one_letter_code
_entity_poly.pdbx_strand_id
1 'polypeptide(L)'
;MILAETLKKAIKFFPRKQAIVCGGKRWTYQEFCDRINRLSRCLKGWGMGKDNKVAILHPNCHYFLEAYYGIAQIGAISVPINYRLSPREIAFILQDSESKLLIADPVLQKQVDSIRQEIGGIHRILWTGESRIAQEPRDLNYEEVLHQAESVELPEVQITGEDIAQIYYTSGTTGRPNGVMLSHKNVTTHALGTIAEVHLNDSDVWIHVAPLFHLADAWATWAVTWVGGTHVLVREFDAKVVLENIEKERVTLTNLIPTMLNLMVNHPDVEKYDYRSLRVLLSGGAPIAPEVVRKIVETFKCDYIQTYGMTETSPYLTLSILKGHLRKLPEEDQLRFKSKTGREFICVELKVVNDWGEEVKRDEKEVGEIIVKGDIVTKGYWKLPEETEKSIKEGWLYTGDMAVMDEEGYVTIVDRKKDMILTGGENVYSTEVENVLYTHPAILECAVIGVPDQKWGEAVKGIVVLKPGQKATAQEIIQFCKDRIAHYKAPKSIDFIDALPRTGSGKIHKKGLRDKYWEGYEKKVH
;
A
#
# COMPACT_ATOMS: atom_id res chain seq x y z
N MET A 1 1.22 22.70 -6.64
CA MET A 1 1.84 21.80 -7.65
C MET A 1 0.84 20.76 -8.10
N ILE A 2 0.93 20.31 -9.33
CA ILE A 2 0.05 19.28 -9.90
C ILE A 2 0.88 18.09 -10.40
N LEU A 3 0.29 16.91 -10.47
CA LEU A 3 0.98 15.66 -10.82
C LEU A 3 1.63 15.70 -12.21
N ALA A 4 0.96 16.30 -13.19
CA ALA A 4 1.49 16.42 -14.56
C ALA A 4 2.83 17.19 -14.66
N GLU A 5 3.12 18.08 -13.70
CA GLU A 5 4.38 18.85 -13.70
C GLU A 5 5.60 17.97 -13.44
N THR A 6 5.44 16.82 -12.76
CA THR A 6 6.55 15.90 -12.51
C THR A 6 7.11 15.35 -13.83
N LEU A 7 6.22 14.95 -14.75
CA LEU A 7 6.60 14.46 -16.08
C LEU A 7 7.17 15.58 -16.96
N LYS A 8 6.58 16.79 -16.92
CA LYS A 8 7.11 17.95 -17.67
C LYS A 8 8.57 18.25 -17.29
N LYS A 9 8.90 18.14 -16.00
CA LYS A 9 10.27 18.30 -15.52
C LYS A 9 11.20 17.19 -16.00
N ALA A 10 10.78 15.93 -15.92
CA ALA A 10 11.57 14.81 -16.38
C ALA A 10 11.91 14.91 -17.88
N ILE A 11 10.94 15.26 -18.71
CA ILE A 11 11.16 15.43 -20.15
C ILE A 11 12.11 16.58 -20.43
N LYS A 12 11.96 17.69 -19.71
CA LYS A 12 12.82 18.86 -19.89
C LYS A 12 14.30 18.54 -19.66
N PHE A 13 14.62 17.67 -18.70
CA PHE A 13 16.00 17.37 -18.31
C PHE A 13 16.51 16.05 -18.88
N PHE A 14 15.65 15.06 -19.08
CA PHE A 14 16.03 13.69 -19.41
C PHE A 14 15.26 13.05 -20.58
N PRO A 15 14.99 13.77 -21.71
CA PRO A 15 14.08 13.27 -22.76
C PRO A 15 14.50 11.94 -23.36
N ARG A 16 15.82 11.69 -23.49
CA ARG A 16 16.39 10.48 -24.11
C ARG A 16 16.69 9.38 -23.12
N LYS A 17 16.54 9.63 -21.81
CA LYS A 17 16.79 8.63 -20.77
C LYS A 17 15.68 7.62 -20.75
N GLN A 18 16.01 6.36 -20.43
CA GLN A 18 15.05 5.31 -20.22
C GLN A 18 14.14 5.63 -19.03
N ALA A 19 12.85 5.74 -19.28
CA ALA A 19 11.84 6.00 -18.28
C ALA A 19 11.20 4.69 -17.78
N ILE A 20 10.86 3.80 -18.73
CA ILE A 20 10.05 2.61 -18.47
C ILE A 20 10.74 1.35 -18.99
N VAL A 21 10.71 0.29 -18.18
CA VAL A 21 11.01 -1.09 -18.55
C VAL A 21 9.81 -1.94 -18.16
N CYS A 22 9.18 -2.59 -19.13
CA CYS A 22 8.03 -3.46 -18.89
C CYS A 22 8.14 -4.72 -19.75
N GLY A 23 8.53 -5.84 -19.15
CA GLY A 23 8.86 -7.05 -19.88
C GLY A 23 10.00 -6.82 -20.88
N GLY A 24 9.76 -7.14 -22.16
CA GLY A 24 10.74 -6.90 -23.25
C GLY A 24 10.71 -5.48 -23.84
N LYS A 25 9.77 -4.63 -23.43
CA LYS A 25 9.55 -3.28 -23.99
C LYS A 25 10.25 -2.21 -23.12
N ARG A 26 10.77 -1.16 -23.79
CA ARG A 26 11.47 -0.04 -23.15
C ARG A 26 11.05 1.26 -23.81
N TRP A 27 10.89 2.30 -23.01
CA TRP A 27 10.56 3.64 -23.48
C TRP A 27 11.45 4.68 -22.82
N THR A 28 11.90 5.65 -23.61
CA THR A 28 12.49 6.88 -23.11
C THR A 28 11.43 7.79 -22.51
N TYR A 29 11.83 8.83 -21.77
CA TYR A 29 10.88 9.83 -21.26
C TYR A 29 10.13 10.54 -22.39
N GLN A 30 10.76 10.78 -23.53
CA GLN A 30 10.09 11.38 -24.69
C GLN A 30 9.01 10.44 -25.25
N GLU A 31 9.33 9.18 -25.50
CA GLU A 31 8.37 8.20 -26.01
C GLU A 31 7.21 7.96 -25.01
N PHE A 32 7.52 7.90 -23.73
CA PHE A 32 6.52 7.79 -22.68
C PHE A 32 5.56 8.99 -22.67
N CYS A 33 6.11 10.22 -22.77
CA CYS A 33 5.31 11.44 -22.86
C CYS A 33 4.44 11.47 -24.12
N ASP A 34 4.98 11.08 -25.26
CA ASP A 34 4.23 11.05 -26.52
C ASP A 34 3.00 10.14 -26.43
N ARG A 35 3.13 8.99 -25.78
CA ARG A 35 2.02 8.08 -25.52
C ARG A 35 0.99 8.70 -24.58
N ILE A 36 1.45 9.34 -23.50
CA ILE A 36 0.58 10.03 -22.53
C ILE A 36 -0.19 11.16 -23.19
N ASN A 37 0.48 11.99 -24.02
CA ASN A 37 -0.17 13.08 -24.73
C ASN A 37 -1.25 12.60 -25.69
N ARG A 38 -1.00 11.50 -26.42
CA ARG A 38 -1.99 10.84 -27.27
C ARG A 38 -3.20 10.34 -26.45
N LEU A 39 -2.96 9.66 -25.32
CA LEU A 39 -4.03 9.23 -24.42
C LEU A 39 -4.86 10.42 -23.91
N SER A 40 -4.19 11.46 -23.41
CA SER A 40 -4.86 12.65 -22.87
C SER A 40 -5.74 13.33 -23.93
N ARG A 41 -5.27 13.38 -25.17
CA ARG A 41 -6.02 13.94 -26.30
C ARG A 41 -7.28 13.10 -26.59
N CYS A 42 -7.16 11.81 -26.60
CA CYS A 42 -8.30 10.90 -26.78
C CYS A 42 -9.34 11.08 -25.67
N LEU A 43 -8.87 11.07 -24.41
CA LEU A 43 -9.74 11.28 -23.26
C LEU A 43 -10.49 12.61 -23.35
N LYS A 44 -9.78 13.69 -23.68
CA LYS A 44 -10.38 15.03 -23.86
C LYS A 44 -11.37 15.06 -25.04
N GLY A 45 -11.02 14.40 -26.15
CA GLY A 45 -11.90 14.26 -27.33
C GLY A 45 -13.19 13.49 -27.01
N TRP A 46 -13.19 12.64 -26.01
CA TRP A 46 -14.38 11.93 -25.51
C TRP A 46 -15.12 12.69 -24.41
N GLY A 47 -14.76 13.94 -24.15
CA GLY A 47 -15.41 14.80 -23.18
C GLY A 47 -14.93 14.58 -21.75
N MET A 48 -13.82 13.86 -21.53
CA MET A 48 -13.21 13.76 -20.21
C MET A 48 -12.44 15.04 -19.88
N GLY A 49 -12.49 15.46 -18.64
CA GLY A 49 -11.83 16.66 -18.15
C GLY A 49 -11.97 16.76 -16.63
N LYS A 50 -11.84 17.96 -16.10
CA LYS A 50 -11.90 18.21 -14.65
C LYS A 50 -13.11 17.54 -14.00
N ASP A 51 -12.87 16.91 -12.85
CA ASP A 51 -13.85 16.18 -12.02
C ASP A 51 -14.46 14.92 -12.65
N ASN A 52 -14.19 14.58 -13.92
CA ASN A 52 -14.58 13.29 -14.47
C ASN A 52 -13.69 12.17 -13.91
N LYS A 53 -14.27 11.00 -13.67
CA LYS A 53 -13.54 9.85 -13.14
C LYS A 53 -13.27 8.85 -14.27
N VAL A 54 -12.00 8.40 -14.32
CA VAL A 54 -11.55 7.35 -15.22
C VAL A 54 -11.01 6.20 -14.38
N ALA A 55 -11.62 5.04 -14.50
CA ALA A 55 -11.22 3.86 -13.75
C ALA A 55 -10.08 3.12 -14.47
N ILE A 56 -9.20 2.49 -13.68
CA ILE A 56 -8.08 1.68 -14.14
C ILE A 56 -8.21 0.30 -13.51
N LEU A 57 -8.43 -0.74 -14.31
CA LEU A 57 -8.56 -2.13 -13.87
C LEU A 57 -7.49 -2.98 -14.55
N HIS A 58 -6.30 -3.00 -13.94
CA HIS A 58 -5.12 -3.54 -14.60
C HIS A 58 -4.09 -4.07 -13.58
N PRO A 59 -3.36 -5.17 -13.87
CA PRO A 59 -2.11 -5.48 -13.17
C PRO A 59 -1.01 -4.47 -13.50
N ASN A 60 0.15 -4.59 -12.84
CA ASN A 60 1.26 -3.65 -13.07
C ASN A 60 1.77 -3.70 -14.51
N CYS A 61 1.80 -2.56 -15.17
CA CYS A 61 2.36 -2.37 -16.50
C CYS A 61 2.51 -0.89 -16.87
N HIS A 62 3.12 -0.61 -18.02
CA HIS A 62 3.29 0.76 -18.51
C HIS A 62 1.96 1.50 -18.77
N TYR A 63 0.90 0.79 -19.18
CA TYR A 63 -0.43 1.38 -19.38
C TYR A 63 -0.99 2.01 -18.10
N PHE A 64 -0.65 1.43 -16.93
CA PHE A 64 -1.08 1.98 -15.65
C PHE A 64 -0.45 3.36 -15.39
N LEU A 65 0.84 3.49 -15.67
CA LEU A 65 1.56 4.77 -15.53
C LEU A 65 1.10 5.78 -16.57
N GLU A 66 0.90 5.34 -17.83
CA GLU A 66 0.34 6.19 -18.88
C GLU A 66 -1.05 6.72 -18.50
N ALA A 67 -1.92 5.85 -17.96
CA ALA A 67 -3.25 6.22 -17.51
C ALA A 67 -3.19 7.25 -16.37
N TYR A 68 -2.35 7.04 -15.35
CA TYR A 68 -2.19 7.99 -14.25
C TYR A 68 -1.83 9.40 -14.77
N TYR A 69 -0.84 9.49 -15.65
CA TYR A 69 -0.43 10.78 -16.19
C TYR A 69 -1.44 11.37 -17.19
N GLY A 70 -1.98 10.54 -18.08
CA GLY A 70 -2.95 10.97 -19.08
C GLY A 70 -4.24 11.53 -18.47
N ILE A 71 -4.70 10.90 -17.39
CA ILE A 71 -5.87 11.35 -16.62
C ILE A 71 -5.54 12.65 -15.87
N ALA A 72 -4.38 12.70 -15.20
CA ALA A 72 -3.97 13.89 -14.43
C ALA A 72 -3.75 15.12 -15.31
N GLN A 73 -3.24 14.96 -16.54
CA GLN A 73 -2.99 16.08 -17.48
C GLN A 73 -4.26 16.82 -17.87
N ILE A 74 -5.41 16.17 -17.90
CA ILE A 74 -6.70 16.78 -18.26
C ILE A 74 -7.52 17.21 -17.05
N GLY A 75 -6.98 17.07 -15.83
CA GLY A 75 -7.69 17.39 -14.58
C GLY A 75 -8.76 16.38 -14.21
N ALA A 76 -8.80 15.23 -14.86
CA ALA A 76 -9.68 14.13 -14.48
C ALA A 76 -9.11 13.37 -13.28
N ILE A 77 -9.97 12.58 -12.64
CA ILE A 77 -9.67 11.83 -11.42
C ILE A 77 -9.44 10.36 -11.78
N SER A 78 -8.30 9.82 -11.41
CA SER A 78 -8.03 8.39 -11.57
C SER A 78 -8.66 7.58 -10.44
N VAL A 79 -9.30 6.46 -10.79
CA VAL A 79 -9.89 5.48 -9.87
C VAL A 79 -9.22 4.13 -10.10
N PRO A 80 -8.07 3.87 -9.48
CA PRO A 80 -7.42 2.57 -9.59
C PRO A 80 -8.19 1.51 -8.82
N ILE A 81 -8.53 0.41 -9.51
CA ILE A 81 -9.34 -0.67 -8.97
C ILE A 81 -8.49 -1.92 -8.78
N ASN A 82 -8.60 -2.53 -7.62
CA ASN A 82 -8.01 -3.83 -7.36
C ASN A 82 -8.65 -4.91 -8.26
N TYR A 83 -7.93 -5.39 -9.24
CA TYR A 83 -8.40 -6.38 -10.21
C TYR A 83 -8.68 -7.78 -9.62
N ARG A 84 -8.28 -8.01 -8.36
CA ARG A 84 -8.53 -9.26 -7.62
C ARG A 84 -9.88 -9.28 -6.90
N LEU A 85 -10.61 -8.16 -6.92
CA LEU A 85 -11.94 -8.06 -6.36
C LEU A 85 -12.94 -8.89 -7.18
N SER A 86 -14.02 -9.28 -6.54
CA SER A 86 -15.14 -9.93 -7.24
C SER A 86 -15.78 -8.97 -8.24
N PRO A 87 -16.45 -9.48 -9.30
CA PRO A 87 -17.14 -8.63 -10.26
C PRO A 87 -18.13 -7.65 -9.61
N ARG A 88 -18.87 -8.07 -8.58
CA ARG A 88 -19.82 -7.21 -7.85
C ARG A 88 -19.14 -6.05 -7.12
N GLU A 89 -17.97 -6.29 -6.52
CA GLU A 89 -17.20 -5.23 -5.88
C GLU A 89 -16.65 -4.24 -6.90
N ILE A 90 -16.19 -4.73 -8.06
CA ILE A 90 -15.75 -3.89 -9.18
C ILE A 90 -16.92 -3.03 -9.69
N ALA A 91 -18.09 -3.63 -9.90
CA ALA A 91 -19.29 -2.90 -10.31
C ALA A 91 -19.67 -1.81 -9.30
N PHE A 92 -19.63 -2.13 -7.99
CA PHE A 92 -19.88 -1.15 -6.93
C PHE A 92 -18.92 0.05 -7.04
N ILE A 93 -17.62 -0.18 -7.16
CA ILE A 93 -16.63 0.90 -7.24
C ILE A 93 -16.86 1.77 -8.49
N LEU A 94 -17.14 1.17 -9.64
CA LEU A 94 -17.43 1.88 -10.89
C LEU A 94 -18.67 2.77 -10.78
N GLN A 95 -19.72 2.28 -10.12
CA GLN A 95 -20.97 3.01 -9.89
C GLN A 95 -20.80 4.12 -8.85
N ASP A 96 -20.22 3.79 -7.68
CA ASP A 96 -20.07 4.72 -6.57
C ASP A 96 -19.14 5.88 -6.92
N SER A 97 -18.02 5.60 -7.60
CA SER A 97 -17.10 6.61 -8.11
C SER A 97 -17.69 7.45 -9.25
N GLU A 98 -18.81 7.02 -9.87
CA GLU A 98 -19.38 7.63 -11.08
C GLU A 98 -18.38 7.68 -12.23
N SER A 99 -17.54 6.65 -12.37
CA SER A 99 -16.58 6.53 -13.45
C SER A 99 -17.27 6.53 -14.81
N LYS A 100 -16.72 7.26 -15.78
CA LYS A 100 -17.29 7.40 -17.13
C LYS A 100 -16.54 6.59 -18.16
N LEU A 101 -15.30 6.24 -17.88
CA LEU A 101 -14.42 5.46 -18.74
C LEU A 101 -13.67 4.43 -17.90
N LEU A 102 -13.44 3.25 -18.48
CA LEU A 102 -12.65 2.18 -17.91
C LEU A 102 -11.46 1.86 -18.81
N ILE A 103 -10.26 1.86 -18.28
CA ILE A 103 -9.05 1.32 -18.93
C ILE A 103 -8.78 -0.05 -18.30
N ALA A 104 -8.79 -1.11 -19.10
CA ALA A 104 -8.75 -2.47 -18.58
C ALA A 104 -7.79 -3.39 -19.33
N ASP A 105 -7.22 -4.35 -18.59
CA ASP A 105 -6.44 -5.44 -19.17
C ASP A 105 -7.37 -6.51 -19.78
N PRO A 106 -7.09 -7.02 -21.00
CA PRO A 106 -7.87 -8.07 -21.65
C PRO A 106 -8.05 -9.35 -20.83
N VAL A 107 -7.11 -9.66 -19.95
CA VAL A 107 -7.22 -10.85 -19.08
C VAL A 107 -8.45 -10.78 -18.16
N LEU A 108 -8.95 -9.57 -17.89
CA LEU A 108 -10.10 -9.30 -17.02
C LEU A 108 -11.42 -9.20 -17.80
N GLN A 109 -11.42 -9.48 -19.12
CA GLN A 109 -12.60 -9.37 -19.97
C GLN A 109 -13.80 -10.11 -19.40
N LYS A 110 -13.64 -11.36 -18.98
CA LYS A 110 -14.74 -12.17 -18.41
C LYS A 110 -15.37 -11.53 -17.18
N GLN A 111 -14.57 -10.91 -16.32
CA GLN A 111 -15.05 -10.19 -15.14
C GLN A 111 -15.87 -8.96 -15.55
N VAL A 112 -15.34 -8.16 -16.49
CA VAL A 112 -16.02 -6.96 -16.99
C VAL A 112 -17.31 -7.34 -17.73
N ASP A 113 -17.29 -8.38 -18.57
CA ASP A 113 -18.47 -8.85 -19.30
C ASP A 113 -19.59 -9.30 -18.36
N SER A 114 -19.24 -9.94 -17.23
CA SER A 114 -20.25 -10.41 -16.26
C SER A 114 -21.00 -9.26 -15.56
N ILE A 115 -20.49 -8.05 -15.58
CA ILE A 115 -21.08 -6.86 -14.94
C ILE A 115 -21.51 -5.77 -15.94
N ARG A 116 -21.46 -6.03 -17.25
CA ARG A 116 -21.74 -5.01 -18.29
C ARG A 116 -23.08 -4.30 -18.15
N GLN A 117 -24.11 -5.00 -17.70
CA GLN A 117 -25.43 -4.41 -17.47
C GLN A 117 -25.44 -3.48 -16.25
N GLU A 118 -24.64 -3.79 -15.22
CA GLU A 118 -24.55 -3.02 -13.99
C GLU A 118 -23.74 -1.74 -14.17
N ILE A 119 -22.77 -1.71 -15.10
CA ILE A 119 -21.87 -0.58 -15.35
C ILE A 119 -22.31 0.30 -16.54
N GLY A 120 -23.62 0.49 -16.72
CA GLY A 120 -24.19 1.34 -17.79
C GLY A 120 -23.70 2.79 -17.81
N GLY A 121 -23.17 3.30 -16.68
CA GLY A 121 -22.54 4.61 -16.58
C GLY A 121 -21.16 4.71 -17.26
N ILE A 122 -20.53 3.59 -17.60
CA ILE A 122 -19.28 3.54 -18.36
C ILE A 122 -19.59 3.70 -19.85
N HIS A 123 -19.18 4.82 -20.42
CA HIS A 123 -19.45 5.16 -21.82
C HIS A 123 -18.46 4.49 -22.78
N ARG A 124 -17.22 4.23 -22.33
CA ARG A 124 -16.18 3.57 -23.13
C ARG A 124 -15.33 2.65 -22.25
N ILE A 125 -14.92 1.52 -22.84
CA ILE A 125 -13.96 0.60 -22.25
C ILE A 125 -12.76 0.56 -23.17
N LEU A 126 -11.60 0.94 -22.66
CA LEU A 126 -10.35 1.00 -23.40
C LEU A 126 -9.50 -0.21 -23.03
N TRP A 127 -9.51 -1.23 -23.89
CA TRP A 127 -8.77 -2.46 -23.70
C TRP A 127 -7.31 -2.29 -24.11
N THR A 128 -6.38 -2.61 -23.21
CA THR A 128 -4.94 -2.51 -23.47
C THR A 128 -4.40 -3.69 -24.28
N GLY A 129 -3.16 -3.56 -24.79
CA GLY A 129 -2.52 -4.60 -25.60
C GLY A 129 -2.94 -4.58 -27.08
N GLU A 130 -2.41 -5.56 -27.82
CA GLU A 130 -2.54 -5.64 -29.28
C GLU A 130 -3.76 -6.49 -29.73
N SER A 131 -4.43 -7.16 -28.81
CA SER A 131 -5.56 -8.03 -29.13
C SER A 131 -6.83 -7.22 -29.38
N ARG A 132 -7.51 -7.45 -30.51
CA ARG A 132 -8.82 -6.88 -30.78
C ARG A 132 -9.88 -7.54 -29.92
N ILE A 133 -10.44 -6.78 -28.98
CA ILE A 133 -11.57 -7.18 -28.14
C ILE A 133 -12.73 -6.23 -28.44
N ALA A 134 -13.15 -6.13 -29.69
CA ALA A 134 -14.33 -5.35 -30.02
C ALA A 134 -15.55 -6.26 -29.95
N GLN A 135 -16.29 -6.24 -28.83
CA GLN A 135 -17.57 -6.96 -28.69
C GLN A 135 -18.76 -6.01 -28.75
N GLU A 136 -18.58 -4.75 -28.34
CA GLU A 136 -19.62 -3.73 -28.34
C GLU A 136 -19.08 -2.38 -28.85
N PRO A 137 -19.95 -1.46 -29.33
CA PRO A 137 -19.53 -0.15 -29.83
C PRO A 137 -18.75 0.71 -28.81
N ARG A 138 -18.87 0.42 -27.51
CA ARG A 138 -18.12 1.12 -26.44
C ARG A 138 -16.73 0.53 -26.17
N ASP A 139 -16.42 -0.63 -26.75
CA ASP A 139 -15.11 -1.29 -26.59
C ASP A 139 -14.13 -0.75 -27.62
N LEU A 140 -13.02 -0.23 -27.17
CA LEU A 140 -11.97 0.37 -27.99
C LEU A 140 -10.63 -0.31 -27.69
N ASN A 141 -9.75 -0.42 -28.69
CA ASN A 141 -8.40 -0.87 -28.49
C ASN A 141 -7.48 0.30 -28.14
N TYR A 142 -6.72 0.19 -27.06
CA TYR A 142 -5.84 1.25 -26.56
C TYR A 142 -4.78 1.66 -27.58
N GLU A 143 -4.07 0.72 -28.17
CA GLU A 143 -2.99 1.00 -29.12
C GLU A 143 -3.53 1.59 -30.43
N GLU A 144 -4.66 1.09 -30.93
CA GLU A 144 -5.29 1.65 -32.14
C GLU A 144 -5.72 3.10 -31.91
N VAL A 145 -6.30 3.40 -30.77
CA VAL A 145 -6.71 4.76 -30.38
C VAL A 145 -5.51 5.69 -30.27
N LEU A 146 -4.45 5.24 -29.63
CA LEU A 146 -3.22 6.05 -29.51
C LEU A 146 -2.55 6.29 -30.88
N HIS A 147 -2.55 5.28 -31.75
CA HIS A 147 -1.96 5.39 -33.08
C HIS A 147 -2.67 6.44 -33.96
N GLN A 148 -3.98 6.56 -33.81
CA GLN A 148 -4.79 7.55 -34.54
C GLN A 148 -4.67 8.98 -34.00
N ALA A 149 -4.24 9.12 -32.74
CA ALA A 149 -4.12 10.42 -32.09
C ALA A 149 -2.76 11.08 -32.40
N GLU A 150 -2.76 12.39 -32.54
CA GLU A 150 -1.53 13.17 -32.67
C GLU A 150 -0.85 13.33 -31.30
N SER A 151 0.50 13.28 -31.29
CA SER A 151 1.29 13.59 -30.09
C SER A 151 1.59 15.08 -30.03
N VAL A 152 0.58 15.88 -29.69
CA VAL A 152 0.75 17.33 -29.50
C VAL A 152 0.43 17.67 -28.06
N GLU A 153 1.21 18.54 -27.46
CA GLU A 153 0.94 19.04 -26.11
C GLU A 153 -0.48 19.62 -26.04
N LEU A 154 -1.20 19.26 -24.98
CA LEU A 154 -2.56 19.74 -24.79
C LEU A 154 -2.54 21.23 -24.39
N PRO A 155 -3.58 21.98 -24.78
CA PRO A 155 -3.79 23.30 -24.21
C PRO A 155 -3.87 23.21 -22.70
N GLU A 156 -3.30 24.20 -22.02
CA GLU A 156 -3.28 24.28 -20.57
C GLU A 156 -4.69 24.11 -19.98
N VAL A 157 -4.82 23.19 -19.03
CA VAL A 157 -6.04 23.00 -18.27
C VAL A 157 -5.86 23.68 -16.92
N GLN A 158 -6.84 24.44 -16.49
CA GLN A 158 -6.81 25.09 -15.17
C GLN A 158 -7.00 24.05 -14.06
N ILE A 159 -5.89 23.55 -13.54
CA ILE A 159 -5.81 22.57 -12.45
C ILE A 159 -5.03 23.22 -11.31
N THR A 160 -5.54 23.08 -10.10
CA THR A 160 -4.87 23.53 -8.88
C THR A 160 -4.37 22.37 -8.05
N GLY A 161 -3.50 22.62 -7.08
CA GLY A 161 -3.06 21.60 -6.13
C GLY A 161 -4.19 21.05 -5.27
N GLU A 162 -5.27 21.81 -5.08
CA GLU A 162 -6.40 21.43 -4.24
C GLU A 162 -7.44 20.56 -4.96
N ASP A 163 -7.38 20.48 -6.30
CA ASP A 163 -8.28 19.62 -7.06
C ASP A 163 -7.98 18.14 -6.77
N ILE A 164 -9.02 17.31 -6.74
CA ILE A 164 -8.88 15.87 -6.51
C ILE A 164 -8.24 15.24 -7.74
N ALA A 165 -7.18 14.47 -7.54
CA ALA A 165 -6.44 13.77 -8.58
C ALA A 165 -6.75 12.26 -8.61
N GLN A 166 -7.01 11.68 -7.44
CA GLN A 166 -7.15 10.23 -7.29
C GLN A 166 -8.20 9.89 -6.24
N ILE A 167 -8.92 8.79 -6.46
CA ILE A 167 -9.80 8.18 -5.46
C ILE A 167 -9.41 6.72 -5.33
N TYR A 168 -8.89 6.33 -4.16
CA TYR A 168 -8.54 4.95 -3.84
C TYR A 168 -9.59 4.32 -2.95
N TYR A 169 -10.14 3.18 -3.35
CA TYR A 169 -11.10 2.44 -2.55
C TYR A 169 -10.40 1.51 -1.57
N THR A 170 -10.68 1.71 -0.28
CA THR A 170 -10.14 0.90 0.82
C THR A 170 -11.24 0.05 1.44
N SER A 171 -10.87 -1.06 2.10
CA SER A 171 -11.83 -1.88 2.85
C SER A 171 -12.35 -1.10 4.05
N GLY A 172 -13.55 -0.53 3.92
CA GLY A 172 -14.20 0.24 4.98
C GLY A 172 -14.52 -0.61 6.22
N THR A 173 -14.68 0.06 7.36
CA THR A 173 -15.12 -0.56 8.62
C THR A 173 -16.55 -1.09 8.56
N THR A 174 -17.38 -0.49 7.72
CA THR A 174 -18.81 -0.80 7.52
C THR A 174 -19.08 -1.99 6.58
N GLY A 175 -18.03 -2.59 5.99
CA GLY A 175 -18.15 -3.71 5.05
C GLY A 175 -18.30 -3.30 3.57
N ARG A 176 -18.50 -2.01 3.28
CA ARG A 176 -18.40 -1.46 1.92
C ARG A 176 -17.09 -0.70 1.76
N PRO A 177 -16.45 -0.73 0.58
CA PRO A 177 -15.26 0.07 0.33
C PRO A 177 -15.54 1.56 0.41
N ASN A 178 -14.62 2.33 1.03
CA ASN A 178 -14.67 3.78 1.10
C ASN A 178 -13.67 4.38 0.11
N GLY A 179 -14.11 5.35 -0.70
CA GLY A 179 -13.25 6.06 -1.65
C GLY A 179 -12.49 7.20 -0.96
N VAL A 180 -11.19 7.04 -0.76
CA VAL A 180 -10.31 8.07 -0.18
C VAL A 180 -9.93 9.08 -1.25
N MET A 181 -10.24 10.35 -1.03
CA MET A 181 -9.96 11.45 -1.99
C MET A 181 -8.58 12.05 -1.77
N LEU A 182 -7.72 11.97 -2.76
CA LEU A 182 -6.39 12.58 -2.74
C LEU A 182 -6.29 13.69 -3.76
N SER A 183 -5.91 14.88 -3.30
CA SER A 183 -5.67 16.03 -4.17
C SER A 183 -4.29 15.93 -4.84
N HIS A 184 -4.08 16.71 -5.89
CA HIS A 184 -2.75 16.87 -6.48
C HIS A 184 -1.72 17.31 -5.45
N LYS A 185 -2.09 18.20 -4.51
CA LYS A 185 -1.23 18.66 -3.43
C LYS A 185 -0.83 17.54 -2.48
N ASN A 186 -1.79 16.71 -2.05
CA ASN A 186 -1.50 15.59 -1.15
C ASN A 186 -0.40 14.69 -1.75
N VAL A 187 -0.58 14.25 -3.00
CA VAL A 187 0.32 13.31 -3.66
C VAL A 187 1.67 13.95 -4.01
N THR A 188 1.69 15.20 -4.48
CA THR A 188 2.95 15.88 -4.81
C THR A 188 3.78 16.23 -3.58
N THR A 189 3.13 16.64 -2.47
CA THR A 189 3.83 16.89 -1.20
C THR A 189 4.47 15.60 -0.67
N HIS A 190 3.73 14.48 -0.71
CA HIS A 190 4.26 13.18 -0.33
C HIS A 190 5.46 12.78 -1.21
N ALA A 191 5.35 12.93 -2.54
CA ALA A 191 6.43 12.62 -3.47
C ALA A 191 7.70 13.43 -3.16
N LEU A 192 7.58 14.74 -2.90
CA LEU A 192 8.71 15.58 -2.52
C LEU A 192 9.33 15.16 -1.19
N GLY A 193 8.50 14.87 -0.18
CA GLY A 193 8.99 14.38 1.11
C GLY A 193 9.77 13.08 0.96
N THR A 194 9.28 12.15 0.14
CA THR A 194 9.98 10.88 -0.10
C THR A 194 11.28 11.09 -0.89
N ILE A 195 11.30 11.98 -1.90
CA ILE A 195 12.54 12.35 -2.61
C ILE A 195 13.58 12.84 -1.60
N ALA A 196 13.19 13.70 -0.65
CA ALA A 196 14.10 14.26 0.35
C ALA A 196 14.58 13.19 1.36
N GLU A 197 13.68 12.39 1.92
CA GLU A 197 14.00 11.43 3.00
C GLU A 197 14.78 10.21 2.49
N VAL A 198 14.47 9.72 1.29
CA VAL A 198 15.09 8.52 0.69
C VAL A 198 16.22 8.89 -0.27
N HIS A 199 16.46 10.20 -0.47
CA HIS A 199 17.48 10.74 -1.37
C HIS A 199 17.37 10.24 -2.81
N LEU A 200 16.13 10.26 -3.36
CA LEU A 200 15.90 9.85 -4.74
C LEU A 200 16.56 10.81 -5.72
N ASN A 201 17.14 10.26 -6.77
CA ASN A 201 17.79 11.01 -7.83
C ASN A 201 17.65 10.32 -9.20
N ASP A 202 18.16 10.94 -10.25
CA ASP A 202 18.02 10.44 -11.62
C ASP A 202 18.74 9.12 -11.91
N SER A 203 19.74 8.73 -11.10
CA SER A 203 20.40 7.43 -11.25
C SER A 203 19.58 6.25 -10.66
N ASP A 204 18.48 6.53 -9.98
CA ASP A 204 17.69 5.48 -9.35
C ASP A 204 16.84 4.69 -10.35
N VAL A 205 16.77 3.39 -10.09
CA VAL A 205 15.95 2.43 -10.79
C VAL A 205 14.99 1.80 -9.77
N TRP A 206 13.71 2.15 -9.90
CA TRP A 206 12.65 1.63 -9.04
C TRP A 206 11.95 0.45 -9.68
N ILE A 207 11.83 -0.67 -8.96
CA ILE A 207 11.02 -1.79 -9.41
C ILE A 207 9.65 -1.79 -8.74
N HIS A 208 8.58 -1.68 -9.54
CA HIS A 208 7.19 -1.80 -9.13
C HIS A 208 6.77 -3.25 -9.07
N VAL A 209 6.69 -3.79 -7.87
CA VAL A 209 6.28 -5.17 -7.59
C VAL A 209 4.96 -5.22 -6.83
N ALA A 210 4.81 -4.36 -5.82
CA ALA A 210 3.54 -4.18 -5.17
C ALA A 210 2.51 -3.58 -6.15
N PRO A 211 1.20 -3.89 -6.00
CA PRO A 211 0.21 -3.48 -7.00
C PRO A 211 0.07 -1.96 -7.12
N LEU A 212 0.10 -1.44 -8.36
CA LEU A 212 -0.10 -0.02 -8.66
C LEU A 212 -1.52 0.48 -8.38
N PHE A 213 -2.50 -0.40 -8.23
CA PHE A 213 -3.82 -0.02 -7.75
C PHE A 213 -3.84 0.29 -6.24
N HIS A 214 -2.72 0.06 -5.55
CA HIS A 214 -2.56 0.34 -4.13
C HIS A 214 -1.49 1.42 -3.94
N LEU A 215 -1.79 2.40 -3.12
CA LEU A 215 -0.93 3.57 -2.94
C LEU A 215 0.44 3.24 -2.31
N ALA A 216 0.58 2.07 -1.68
CA ALA A 216 1.85 1.61 -1.12
C ALA A 216 3.02 1.59 -2.13
N ASP A 217 2.75 1.43 -3.42
CA ASP A 217 3.75 1.53 -4.49
C ASP A 217 3.43 2.63 -5.52
N ALA A 218 2.14 2.92 -5.74
CA ALA A 218 1.71 3.88 -6.75
C ALA A 218 2.31 5.29 -6.58
N TRP A 219 2.62 5.71 -5.36
CA TRP A 219 3.27 6.99 -5.07
C TRP A 219 4.63 7.13 -5.77
N ALA A 220 5.35 6.02 -5.95
CA ALA A 220 6.66 6.01 -6.60
C ALA A 220 6.58 6.45 -8.07
N THR A 221 5.43 6.27 -8.74
CA THR A 221 5.17 6.79 -10.08
C THR A 221 5.54 8.27 -10.18
N TRP A 222 5.13 9.06 -9.19
CA TRP A 222 5.34 10.52 -9.20
C TRP A 222 6.74 10.92 -8.77
N ALA A 223 7.23 10.35 -7.68
CA ALA A 223 8.54 10.68 -7.11
C ALA A 223 9.69 10.29 -8.05
N VAL A 224 9.68 9.06 -8.56
CA VAL A 224 10.72 8.53 -9.44
C VAL A 224 10.73 9.27 -10.79
N THR A 225 9.54 9.51 -11.38
CA THR A 225 9.45 10.33 -12.59
C THR A 225 9.99 11.74 -12.35
N TRP A 226 9.67 12.37 -11.21
CA TRP A 226 10.06 13.75 -10.92
C TRP A 226 11.56 13.97 -10.94
N VAL A 227 12.32 13.01 -10.42
CA VAL A 227 13.79 13.05 -10.43
C VAL A 227 14.39 12.50 -11.72
N GLY A 228 13.60 11.97 -12.66
CA GLY A 228 14.09 11.35 -13.89
C GLY A 228 14.65 9.95 -13.69
N GLY A 229 14.19 9.22 -12.68
CA GLY A 229 14.55 7.81 -12.43
C GLY A 229 13.96 6.86 -13.45
N THR A 230 14.26 5.57 -13.36
CA THR A 230 13.74 4.54 -14.26
C THR A 230 12.72 3.66 -13.51
N HIS A 231 11.59 3.36 -14.14
CA HIS A 231 10.55 2.47 -13.65
C HIS A 231 10.71 1.09 -14.29
N VAL A 232 10.91 0.05 -13.49
CA VAL A 232 10.88 -1.36 -13.90
C VAL A 232 9.57 -1.95 -13.39
N LEU A 233 8.77 -2.53 -14.27
CA LEU A 233 7.43 -3.02 -13.96
C LEU A 233 7.38 -4.54 -14.00
N VAL A 234 7.05 -5.14 -12.86
CA VAL A 234 6.76 -6.57 -12.72
C VAL A 234 5.24 -6.73 -12.59
N ARG A 235 4.68 -7.50 -13.50
CA ARG A 235 3.22 -7.64 -13.64
C ARG A 235 2.56 -8.16 -12.37
N GLU A 236 3.13 -9.21 -11.79
CA GLU A 236 2.70 -9.85 -10.56
C GLU A 236 3.92 -10.34 -9.78
N PHE A 237 3.81 -10.39 -8.46
CA PHE A 237 4.90 -10.85 -7.62
C PHE A 237 5.20 -12.32 -7.86
N ASP A 238 6.43 -12.59 -8.25
CA ASP A 238 7.10 -13.87 -8.18
C ASP A 238 8.52 -13.62 -7.65
N ALA A 239 8.92 -14.31 -6.59
CA ALA A 239 10.19 -14.04 -5.91
C ALA A 239 11.38 -14.17 -6.85
N LYS A 240 11.41 -15.21 -7.71
CA LYS A 240 12.49 -15.42 -8.67
C LYS A 240 12.55 -14.31 -9.70
N VAL A 241 11.41 -13.95 -10.28
CA VAL A 241 11.32 -12.87 -11.28
C VAL A 241 11.80 -11.54 -10.70
N VAL A 242 11.48 -11.24 -9.43
CA VAL A 242 11.94 -10.01 -8.76
C VAL A 242 13.44 -10.04 -8.56
N LEU A 243 14.01 -11.15 -8.04
CA LEU A 243 15.45 -11.32 -7.84
C LEU A 243 16.24 -11.18 -9.16
N GLU A 244 15.77 -11.81 -10.23
CA GLU A 244 16.35 -11.69 -11.59
C GLU A 244 16.31 -10.24 -12.11
N ASN A 245 15.21 -9.53 -11.91
CA ASN A 245 15.09 -8.14 -12.36
C ASN A 245 15.96 -7.17 -11.55
N ILE A 246 16.17 -7.42 -10.25
CA ILE A 246 17.10 -6.62 -9.44
C ILE A 246 18.49 -6.61 -10.06
N GLU A 247 19.02 -7.77 -10.41
CA GLU A 247 20.31 -7.87 -11.08
C GLU A 247 20.29 -7.29 -12.48
N LYS A 248 19.38 -7.80 -13.33
CA LYS A 248 19.31 -7.48 -14.76
C LYS A 248 19.12 -5.99 -15.05
N GLU A 249 18.22 -5.35 -14.34
CA GLU A 249 17.86 -3.95 -14.53
C GLU A 249 18.62 -3.02 -13.56
N ARG A 250 19.52 -3.59 -12.73
CA ARG A 250 20.30 -2.86 -11.71
C ARG A 250 19.44 -2.00 -10.82
N VAL A 251 18.39 -2.61 -10.28
CA VAL A 251 17.43 -1.94 -9.39
C VAL A 251 18.14 -1.36 -8.18
N THR A 252 17.79 -0.12 -7.82
CA THR A 252 18.38 0.58 -6.66
C THR A 252 17.45 0.64 -5.46
N LEU A 253 16.12 0.65 -5.70
CA LEU A 253 15.11 0.71 -4.64
C LEU A 253 13.84 -0.06 -5.01
N THR A 254 13.13 -0.47 -3.96
CA THR A 254 11.75 -0.96 -4.07
C THR A 254 11.02 -0.85 -2.73
N ASN A 255 9.69 -0.92 -2.77
CA ASN A 255 8.85 -1.08 -1.59
C ASN A 255 8.08 -2.40 -1.66
N LEU A 256 8.29 -3.28 -0.69
CA LEU A 256 7.72 -4.62 -0.65
C LEU A 256 7.06 -4.88 0.72
N ILE A 257 5.98 -5.66 0.71
CA ILE A 257 5.38 -6.10 1.97
C ILE A 257 6.25 -7.18 2.64
N PRO A 258 6.21 -7.32 3.98
CA PRO A 258 7.04 -8.28 4.71
C PRO A 258 6.98 -9.72 4.19
N THR A 259 5.80 -10.17 3.75
CA THR A 259 5.64 -11.53 3.19
C THR A 259 6.39 -11.72 1.86
N MET A 260 6.43 -10.72 0.98
CA MET A 260 7.21 -10.78 -0.26
C MET A 260 8.71 -10.84 0.06
N LEU A 261 9.18 -10.00 0.97
CA LEU A 261 10.58 -10.02 1.41
C LEU A 261 10.97 -11.36 2.03
N ASN A 262 10.10 -11.93 2.88
CA ASN A 262 10.35 -13.25 3.47
C ASN A 262 10.43 -14.36 2.42
N LEU A 263 9.60 -14.34 1.38
CA LEU A 263 9.69 -15.28 0.26
C LEU A 263 10.97 -15.09 -0.54
N MET A 264 11.42 -13.85 -0.75
CA MET A 264 12.66 -13.56 -1.48
C MET A 264 13.90 -14.03 -0.71
N VAL A 265 14.05 -13.70 0.58
CA VAL A 265 15.23 -14.09 1.39
C VAL A 265 15.31 -15.60 1.66
N ASN A 266 14.19 -16.32 1.51
CA ASN A 266 14.15 -17.77 1.64
C ASN A 266 14.13 -18.51 0.27
N HIS A 267 14.22 -17.77 -0.85
CA HIS A 267 14.20 -18.39 -2.17
C HIS A 267 15.49 -19.21 -2.41
N PRO A 268 15.42 -20.44 -2.96
CA PRO A 268 16.59 -21.30 -3.18
C PRO A 268 17.68 -20.65 -4.04
N ASP A 269 17.30 -19.75 -4.92
CA ASP A 269 18.20 -19.07 -5.85
C ASP A 269 18.67 -17.69 -5.36
N VAL A 270 18.33 -17.28 -4.13
CA VAL A 270 18.63 -15.92 -3.65
C VAL A 270 20.12 -15.56 -3.73
N GLU A 271 21.01 -16.50 -3.49
CA GLU A 271 22.46 -16.27 -3.55
C GLU A 271 23.04 -16.27 -4.97
N LYS A 272 22.23 -16.55 -6.01
CA LYS A 272 22.70 -16.64 -7.40
C LYS A 272 22.80 -15.28 -8.09
N TYR A 273 22.18 -14.25 -7.53
CA TYR A 273 22.03 -12.93 -8.18
C TYR A 273 22.89 -11.85 -7.52
N ASP A 274 23.24 -10.82 -8.29
CA ASP A 274 24.00 -9.67 -7.84
C ASP A 274 23.07 -8.51 -7.38
N TYR A 275 23.11 -8.21 -6.09
CA TYR A 275 22.30 -7.15 -5.46
C TYR A 275 23.07 -5.85 -5.21
N ARG A 276 24.32 -5.70 -5.67
CA ARG A 276 25.17 -4.52 -5.38
C ARG A 276 24.60 -3.18 -5.85
N SER A 277 23.66 -3.20 -6.78
CA SER A 277 22.94 -1.99 -7.19
C SER A 277 21.89 -1.55 -6.19
N LEU A 278 21.35 -2.47 -5.39
CA LEU A 278 20.29 -2.20 -4.44
C LEU A 278 20.84 -1.39 -3.26
N ARG A 279 20.32 -0.18 -3.05
CA ARG A 279 20.77 0.70 -1.96
C ARG A 279 19.79 0.77 -0.81
N VAL A 280 18.48 0.64 -1.07
CA VAL A 280 17.43 0.70 -0.06
C VAL A 280 16.28 -0.26 -0.39
N LEU A 281 15.89 -1.04 0.59
CA LEU A 281 14.62 -1.78 0.61
C LEU A 281 13.67 -1.11 1.60
N LEU A 282 12.55 -0.60 1.08
CA LEU A 282 11.46 -0.13 1.92
C LEU A 282 10.48 -1.28 2.16
N SER A 283 9.89 -1.31 3.35
CA SER A 283 8.86 -2.29 3.68
C SER A 283 7.74 -1.67 4.49
N GLY A 284 6.50 -1.98 4.14
CA GLY A 284 5.34 -1.44 4.84
C GLY A 284 4.11 -2.32 4.72
N GLY A 285 3.01 -1.84 5.30
CA GLY A 285 1.72 -2.51 5.22
C GLY A 285 1.47 -3.56 6.29
N ALA A 286 2.50 -4.04 6.99
CA ALA A 286 2.39 -4.91 8.16
C ALA A 286 3.64 -4.76 9.05
N PRO A 287 3.56 -5.11 10.35
CA PRO A 287 4.73 -5.24 11.20
C PRO A 287 5.69 -6.31 10.66
N ILE A 288 6.96 -6.18 10.98
CA ILE A 288 8.01 -7.15 10.61
C ILE A 288 8.85 -7.50 11.84
N ALA A 289 9.18 -8.78 11.99
CA ALA A 289 10.02 -9.21 13.10
C ALA A 289 11.50 -8.77 12.87
N PRO A 290 12.23 -8.34 13.92
CA PRO A 290 13.63 -7.92 13.81
C PRO A 290 14.54 -8.95 13.14
N GLU A 291 14.33 -10.24 13.39
CA GLU A 291 15.08 -11.33 12.76
C GLU A 291 14.90 -11.39 11.24
N VAL A 292 13.71 -11.04 10.74
CA VAL A 292 13.48 -10.97 9.29
C VAL A 292 14.19 -9.76 8.71
N VAL A 293 14.20 -8.62 9.42
CA VAL A 293 14.95 -7.42 9.02
C VAL A 293 16.43 -7.72 8.96
N ARG A 294 16.99 -8.41 9.98
CA ARG A 294 18.38 -8.86 10.00
C ARG A 294 18.71 -9.67 8.74
N LYS A 295 17.90 -10.70 8.46
CA LYS A 295 18.11 -11.57 7.29
C LYS A 295 18.04 -10.79 5.97
N ILE A 296 17.15 -9.80 5.86
CA ILE A 296 17.05 -8.93 4.68
C ILE A 296 18.35 -8.14 4.49
N VAL A 297 18.83 -7.48 5.54
CA VAL A 297 20.07 -6.67 5.49
C VAL A 297 21.29 -7.53 5.17
N GLU A 298 21.42 -8.70 5.78
CA GLU A 298 22.51 -9.64 5.52
C GLU A 298 22.49 -10.21 4.08
N THR A 299 21.29 -10.52 3.57
CA THR A 299 21.13 -11.10 2.23
C THR A 299 21.38 -10.09 1.12
N PHE A 300 20.73 -8.93 1.20
CA PHE A 300 20.77 -7.93 0.13
C PHE A 300 21.86 -6.88 0.32
N LYS A 301 22.48 -6.80 1.50
CA LYS A 301 23.56 -5.85 1.85
C LYS A 301 23.23 -4.40 1.52
N CYS A 302 21.96 -4.02 1.71
CA CYS A 302 21.43 -2.69 1.47
C CYS A 302 20.80 -2.11 2.74
N ASP A 303 20.47 -0.82 2.74
CA ASP A 303 19.74 -0.23 3.85
C ASP A 303 18.28 -0.72 3.85
N TYR A 304 17.70 -0.82 5.03
CA TYR A 304 16.31 -1.22 5.24
C TYR A 304 15.56 -0.10 5.95
N ILE A 305 14.37 0.22 5.44
CA ILE A 305 13.50 1.24 6.02
C ILE A 305 12.10 0.65 6.17
N GLN A 306 11.64 0.50 7.41
CA GLN A 306 10.24 0.22 7.70
C GLN A 306 9.43 1.47 7.44
N THR A 307 8.31 1.33 6.74
CA THR A 307 7.39 2.40 6.42
C THR A 307 6.02 2.12 7.03
N TYR A 308 5.38 3.14 7.57
CA TYR A 308 4.00 3.05 8.01
C TYR A 308 3.21 4.21 7.43
N GLY A 309 1.96 3.93 7.15
CA GLY A 309 0.99 4.89 6.68
C GLY A 309 -0.27 4.22 6.13
N MET A 310 -1.13 5.00 5.57
CA MET A 310 -2.44 4.59 5.08
C MET A 310 -2.81 5.37 3.82
N THR A 311 -3.81 4.94 3.11
CA THR A 311 -4.27 5.62 1.88
C THR A 311 -4.61 7.09 2.17
N GLU A 312 -5.20 7.35 3.32
CA GLU A 312 -5.60 8.67 3.80
C GLU A 312 -4.43 9.64 4.00
N THR A 313 -3.18 9.16 3.92
CA THR A 313 -1.96 9.95 4.16
C THR A 313 -0.94 9.90 3.03
N SER A 314 -1.29 9.42 1.85
CA SER A 314 -0.63 9.56 0.54
C SER A 314 0.68 8.81 0.26
N PRO A 315 1.18 7.74 0.91
CA PRO A 315 0.68 7.04 2.07
C PRO A 315 1.50 7.25 3.36
N TYR A 316 2.80 7.65 3.32
CA TYR A 316 3.71 7.52 4.47
C TYR A 316 3.44 8.51 5.59
N LEU A 317 3.40 7.99 6.81
CA LEU A 317 3.37 8.74 8.07
C LEU A 317 4.67 8.67 8.83
N THR A 318 5.34 7.52 8.77
CA THR A 318 6.63 7.32 9.42
C THR A 318 7.58 6.50 8.57
N LEU A 319 8.88 6.73 8.79
CA LEU A 319 9.98 6.00 8.20
C LEU A 319 11.00 5.65 9.29
N SER A 320 11.51 4.40 9.31
CA SER A 320 12.50 3.96 10.30
C SER A 320 13.94 4.40 9.97
N ILE A 321 14.07 5.54 9.31
CA ILE A 321 15.38 6.11 8.96
C ILE A 321 16.14 6.49 10.23
N LEU A 322 17.35 5.95 10.38
CA LEU A 322 18.19 6.22 11.55
C LEU A 322 18.68 7.67 11.58
N LYS A 323 18.54 8.31 12.74
CA LYS A 323 19.20 9.59 13.03
C LYS A 323 20.72 9.44 13.02
N GLY A 324 21.45 10.52 12.74
CA GLY A 324 22.91 10.48 12.58
C GLY A 324 23.68 9.85 13.76
N HIS A 325 23.25 10.10 14.99
CA HIS A 325 23.88 9.51 16.18
C HIS A 325 23.55 8.03 16.35
N LEU A 326 22.35 7.58 15.95
CA LEU A 326 21.94 6.18 16.02
C LEU A 326 22.69 5.28 15.02
N ARG A 327 23.18 5.86 13.90
CA ARG A 327 24.02 5.14 12.94
C ARG A 327 25.40 4.75 13.49
N LYS A 328 25.79 5.30 14.65
CA LYS A 328 27.05 5.00 15.34
C LYS A 328 26.91 3.90 16.39
N LEU A 329 25.68 3.46 16.66
CA LEU A 329 25.40 2.37 17.59
C LEU A 329 25.87 1.03 17.02
N PRO A 330 26.08 0.01 17.86
CA PRO A 330 26.24 -1.36 17.42
C PRO A 330 25.11 -1.78 16.47
N GLU A 331 25.40 -2.69 15.54
CA GLU A 331 24.46 -3.13 14.51
C GLU A 331 23.14 -3.66 15.11
N GLU A 332 23.23 -4.38 16.23
CA GLU A 332 22.08 -4.90 16.96
C GLU A 332 21.12 -3.78 17.41
N ASP A 333 21.66 -2.70 17.96
CA ASP A 333 20.88 -1.55 18.40
C ASP A 333 20.29 -0.80 17.19
N GLN A 334 21.02 -0.69 16.08
CA GLN A 334 20.51 -0.12 14.83
C GLN A 334 19.33 -0.94 14.31
N LEU A 335 19.39 -2.28 14.32
CA LEU A 335 18.33 -3.17 13.90
C LEU A 335 17.05 -2.99 14.74
N ARG A 336 17.21 -2.74 16.05
CA ARG A 336 16.06 -2.42 16.91
C ARG A 336 15.29 -1.19 16.41
N PHE A 337 15.98 -0.09 16.04
CA PHE A 337 15.34 1.09 15.48
C PHE A 337 14.80 0.86 14.06
N LYS A 338 15.49 0.12 13.22
CA LYS A 338 15.06 -0.22 11.85
C LYS A 338 13.79 -1.07 11.81
N SER A 339 13.54 -1.88 12.83
CA SER A 339 12.33 -2.71 12.93
C SER A 339 11.13 -1.99 13.56
N LYS A 340 11.32 -0.80 14.17
CA LYS A 340 10.20 0.03 14.65
C LYS A 340 9.38 0.56 13.47
N THR A 341 8.18 1.01 13.76
CA THR A 341 7.29 1.64 12.78
C THR A 341 7.95 2.89 12.16
N GLY A 342 8.79 3.60 12.93
CA GLY A 342 9.62 4.67 12.44
C GLY A 342 9.37 6.00 13.14
N ARG A 343 10.11 7.03 12.71
CA ARG A 343 9.92 8.42 13.13
C ARG A 343 9.00 9.16 12.17
N GLU A 344 8.45 10.25 12.62
CA GLU A 344 7.61 11.16 11.85
C GLU A 344 8.21 11.47 10.46
N PHE A 345 7.37 11.37 9.44
CA PHE A 345 7.72 11.74 8.07
C PHE A 345 7.78 13.26 7.91
N ILE A 346 8.71 13.78 7.13
CA ILE A 346 9.02 15.21 7.00
C ILE A 346 7.81 16.11 6.64
N CYS A 347 6.76 15.54 6.05
CA CYS A 347 5.60 16.30 5.57
C CYS A 347 4.37 16.25 6.50
N VAL A 348 4.51 15.72 7.72
CA VAL A 348 3.41 15.62 8.68
C VAL A 348 3.83 16.13 10.06
N GLU A 349 2.85 16.48 10.88
CA GLU A 349 2.92 16.56 12.33
C GLU A 349 2.21 15.33 12.88
N LEU A 350 2.92 14.54 13.70
CA LEU A 350 2.43 13.29 14.28
C LEU A 350 2.43 13.37 15.79
N LYS A 351 1.33 12.93 16.40
CA LYS A 351 1.21 12.75 17.84
C LYS A 351 0.70 11.36 18.15
N VAL A 352 1.07 10.85 19.31
CA VAL A 352 0.45 9.69 19.93
C VAL A 352 -0.29 10.19 21.15
N VAL A 353 -1.61 10.07 21.17
CA VAL A 353 -2.46 10.67 22.21
C VAL A 353 -3.26 9.61 22.96
N ASN A 354 -3.37 9.80 24.27
CA ASN A 354 -4.21 8.98 25.13
C ASN A 354 -5.72 9.30 24.95
N ASP A 355 -6.59 8.61 25.67
CA ASP A 355 -8.04 8.81 25.56
C ASP A 355 -8.52 10.20 26.00
N TRP A 356 -7.70 11.00 26.71
CA TRP A 356 -7.98 12.37 27.09
C TRP A 356 -7.48 13.39 26.07
N GLY A 357 -6.82 12.93 24.97
CA GLY A 357 -6.24 13.80 23.94
C GLY A 357 -4.86 14.38 24.30
N GLU A 358 -4.24 13.90 25.38
CA GLU A 358 -2.90 14.32 25.80
C GLU A 358 -1.84 13.45 25.12
N GLU A 359 -0.69 14.04 24.78
CA GLU A 359 0.44 13.28 24.23
C GLU A 359 0.98 12.28 25.25
N VAL A 360 1.18 11.02 24.82
CA VAL A 360 1.76 9.98 25.68
C VAL A 360 3.22 10.28 26.03
N LYS A 361 3.69 9.70 27.12
CA LYS A 361 5.11 9.76 27.50
C LYS A 361 5.96 9.01 26.48
N ARG A 362 7.17 9.50 26.23
CA ARG A 362 8.13 8.86 25.34
C ARG A 362 8.94 7.77 26.06
N ASP A 363 8.25 6.82 26.67
CA ASP A 363 8.80 5.78 27.55
C ASP A 363 8.64 4.35 27.00
N GLU A 364 8.15 4.19 25.77
CA GLU A 364 7.82 2.92 25.13
C GLU A 364 6.75 2.08 25.87
N LYS A 365 5.97 2.69 26.79
CA LYS A 365 5.00 1.98 27.64
C LYS A 365 3.59 2.54 27.53
N GLU A 366 3.46 3.87 27.65
CA GLU A 366 2.15 4.52 27.56
C GLU A 366 1.63 4.42 26.13
N VAL A 367 0.47 3.76 25.97
CA VAL A 367 -0.14 3.52 24.67
C VAL A 367 -1.15 4.62 24.37
N GLY A 368 -1.13 5.13 23.14
CA GLY A 368 -2.12 6.08 22.63
C GLY A 368 -2.43 5.84 21.15
N GLU A 369 -3.39 6.58 20.63
CA GLU A 369 -3.75 6.57 19.22
C GLU A 369 -2.84 7.51 18.42
N ILE A 370 -2.35 7.06 17.27
CA ILE A 370 -1.62 7.93 16.34
C ILE A 370 -2.61 8.89 15.70
N ILE A 371 -2.36 10.19 15.83
CA ILE A 371 -3.06 11.24 15.10
C ILE A 371 -2.08 12.03 14.26
N VAL A 372 -2.53 12.51 13.09
CA VAL A 372 -1.63 13.18 12.14
C VAL A 372 -2.30 14.36 11.46
N LYS A 373 -1.48 15.36 11.14
CA LYS A 373 -1.88 16.55 10.41
C LYS A 373 -0.79 16.91 9.39
N GLY A 374 -1.19 17.39 8.21
CA GLY A 374 -0.25 17.81 7.18
C GLY A 374 -0.87 17.83 5.78
N ASP A 375 -0.12 18.38 4.84
CA ASP A 375 -0.56 18.55 3.45
C ASP A 375 -0.69 17.24 2.67
N ILE A 376 -0.26 16.12 3.24
CA ILE A 376 -0.42 14.77 2.66
C ILE A 376 -1.71 14.08 3.14
N VAL A 377 -2.42 14.66 4.12
CA VAL A 377 -3.67 14.09 4.64
C VAL A 377 -4.81 14.30 3.65
N THR A 378 -5.61 13.27 3.45
CA THR A 378 -6.75 13.23 2.53
C THR A 378 -7.71 14.41 2.70
N LYS A 379 -8.44 14.73 1.63
CA LYS A 379 -9.60 15.65 1.68
C LYS A 379 -10.85 15.02 2.32
N GLY A 380 -10.81 13.72 2.63
CA GLY A 380 -11.90 12.95 3.20
C GLY A 380 -12.33 11.80 2.30
N TYR A 381 -13.52 11.27 2.58
CA TYR A 381 -14.08 10.12 1.88
C TYR A 381 -15.15 10.55 0.86
N TRP A 382 -15.06 10.02 -0.34
CA TRP A 382 -15.99 10.29 -1.43
C TRP A 382 -17.43 9.97 -1.03
N LYS A 383 -18.33 10.97 -1.11
CA LYS A 383 -19.76 10.88 -0.73
C LYS A 383 -20.04 10.46 0.73
N LEU A 384 -19.03 10.52 1.61
CA LEU A 384 -19.17 10.10 3.01
C LEU A 384 -18.73 11.23 3.98
N PRO A 385 -19.48 12.35 4.05
CA PRO A 385 -19.11 13.48 4.90
C PRO A 385 -19.09 13.12 6.38
N GLU A 386 -20.04 12.30 6.86
CA GLU A 386 -20.09 11.87 8.27
C GLU A 386 -18.86 11.02 8.67
N GLU A 387 -18.40 10.12 7.79
CA GLU A 387 -17.18 9.33 8.05
C GLU A 387 -15.92 10.21 7.99
N THR A 388 -15.94 11.25 7.15
CA THR A 388 -14.88 12.25 7.10
C THR A 388 -14.78 13.03 8.42
N GLU A 389 -15.90 13.53 8.94
CA GLU A 389 -15.97 14.26 10.22
C GLU A 389 -15.58 13.39 11.43
N LYS A 390 -15.94 12.11 11.41
CA LYS A 390 -15.52 11.14 12.45
C LYS A 390 -14.02 10.89 12.46
N SER A 391 -13.42 10.84 11.27
CA SER A 391 -12.00 10.50 11.11
C SER A 391 -11.07 11.70 11.20
N ILE A 392 -11.53 12.89 10.77
CA ILE A 392 -10.75 14.14 10.77
C ILE A 392 -11.41 15.13 11.73
N LYS A 393 -10.76 15.40 12.86
CA LYS A 393 -11.24 16.30 13.90
C LYS A 393 -10.26 17.45 14.09
N GLU A 394 -10.71 18.69 13.97
CA GLU A 394 -9.86 19.89 14.13
C GLU A 394 -8.59 19.86 13.25
N GLY A 395 -8.70 19.24 12.06
CA GLY A 395 -7.59 19.10 11.11
C GLY A 395 -6.63 17.94 11.42
N TRP A 396 -6.88 17.14 12.48
CA TRP A 396 -6.15 15.92 12.80
C TRP A 396 -6.89 14.69 12.30
N LEU A 397 -6.22 13.88 11.53
CA LEU A 397 -6.70 12.54 11.15
C LEU A 397 -6.38 11.57 12.28
N TYR A 398 -7.42 10.92 12.82
CA TYR A 398 -7.32 9.83 13.78
C TYR A 398 -7.16 8.52 13.01
N THR A 399 -6.00 7.88 13.14
CA THR A 399 -5.64 6.73 12.30
C THR A 399 -6.33 5.43 12.71
N GLY A 400 -6.77 5.35 13.97
CA GLY A 400 -7.25 4.11 14.59
C GLY A 400 -6.13 3.11 14.89
N ASP A 401 -4.87 3.47 14.73
CA ASP A 401 -3.71 2.63 15.06
C ASP A 401 -3.12 3.08 16.41
N MET A 402 -2.99 2.13 17.34
CA MET A 402 -2.46 2.34 18.69
C MET A 402 -0.97 2.13 18.70
N ALA A 403 -0.23 3.02 19.37
CA ALA A 403 1.22 2.99 19.38
C ALA A 403 1.81 3.44 20.73
N VAL A 404 3.07 3.12 20.93
CA VAL A 404 3.95 3.71 21.94
C VAL A 404 5.02 4.54 21.23
N MET A 405 5.63 5.49 21.95
CA MET A 405 6.72 6.33 21.43
C MET A 405 7.95 6.22 22.34
N ASP A 406 9.14 6.16 21.76
CA ASP A 406 10.40 6.19 22.53
C ASP A 406 10.94 7.62 22.71
N GLU A 407 11.99 7.75 23.52
CA GLU A 407 12.67 9.03 23.78
C GLU A 407 13.23 9.67 22.50
N GLU A 408 13.58 8.86 21.50
CA GLU A 408 14.06 9.31 20.20
C GLU A 408 12.94 9.74 19.24
N GLY A 409 11.66 9.58 19.64
CA GLY A 409 10.50 9.91 18.81
C GLY A 409 10.17 8.88 17.73
N TYR A 410 10.68 7.64 17.87
CA TYR A 410 10.22 6.53 17.02
C TYR A 410 8.97 5.94 17.63
N VAL A 411 7.97 5.75 16.79
CA VAL A 411 6.73 5.05 17.18
C VAL A 411 6.85 3.56 16.90
N THR A 412 6.17 2.78 17.72
CA THR A 412 5.96 1.35 17.51
C THR A 412 4.47 1.07 17.62
N ILE A 413 3.83 0.64 16.53
CA ILE A 413 2.44 0.24 16.53
C ILE A 413 2.31 -1.02 17.37
N VAL A 414 1.37 -0.98 18.31
CA VAL A 414 1.05 -2.11 19.20
C VAL A 414 -0.20 -2.85 18.76
N ASP A 415 -1.19 -2.17 18.18
CA ASP A 415 -2.37 -2.79 17.57
C ASP A 415 -3.23 -1.78 16.80
N ARG A 416 -4.32 -2.26 16.21
CA ARG A 416 -5.44 -1.42 15.82
C ARG A 416 -6.45 -1.31 16.94
N LYS A 417 -7.00 -0.12 17.19
CA LYS A 417 -8.02 0.11 18.21
C LYS A 417 -9.18 -0.88 18.13
N LYS A 418 -9.61 -1.22 16.92
CA LYS A 418 -10.68 -2.20 16.63
C LYS A 418 -10.29 -3.67 16.73
N ASP A 419 -9.01 -3.99 16.75
CA ASP A 419 -8.48 -5.36 16.83
C ASP A 419 -7.91 -5.69 18.20
N MET A 420 -7.79 -4.69 19.09
CA MET A 420 -7.44 -4.83 20.50
C MET A 420 -8.46 -5.75 21.18
N ILE A 421 -7.96 -6.66 22.02
CA ILE A 421 -8.76 -7.68 22.72
C ILE A 421 -8.95 -7.23 24.15
N LEU A 422 -10.21 -7.09 24.58
CA LEU A 422 -10.53 -6.73 25.95
C LEU A 422 -10.87 -7.98 26.75
N THR A 423 -9.91 -8.52 27.48
CA THR A 423 -10.07 -9.74 28.27
C THR A 423 -10.02 -9.45 29.77
N GLY A 424 -11.15 -9.65 30.47
CA GLY A 424 -11.24 -9.42 31.92
C GLY A 424 -10.97 -7.97 32.34
N GLY A 425 -11.23 -6.99 31.48
CA GLY A 425 -10.96 -5.58 31.73
C GLY A 425 -9.54 -5.12 31.37
N GLU A 426 -8.69 -6.04 30.90
CA GLU A 426 -7.32 -5.76 30.48
C GLU A 426 -7.20 -5.71 28.96
N ASN A 427 -6.51 -4.72 28.44
CA ASN A 427 -6.20 -4.58 27.01
C ASN A 427 -5.09 -5.56 26.63
N VAL A 428 -5.35 -6.41 25.65
CA VAL A 428 -4.35 -7.29 25.04
C VAL A 428 -4.19 -6.90 23.57
N TYR A 429 -2.98 -6.51 23.22
CA TYR A 429 -2.64 -6.15 21.86
C TYR A 429 -2.29 -7.40 21.06
N SER A 430 -3.03 -7.65 19.99
CA SER A 430 -2.89 -8.85 19.19
C SER A 430 -1.49 -9.03 18.61
N THR A 431 -0.84 -7.93 18.22
CA THR A 431 0.53 -7.93 17.67
C THR A 431 1.59 -8.30 18.69
N GLU A 432 1.41 -7.98 19.99
CA GLU A 432 2.32 -8.40 21.05
C GLU A 432 2.36 -9.94 21.15
N VAL A 433 1.21 -10.55 21.09
CA VAL A 433 1.07 -12.02 21.15
C VAL A 433 1.57 -12.68 19.87
N GLU A 434 1.28 -12.08 18.70
CA GLU A 434 1.79 -12.52 17.39
C GLU A 434 3.31 -12.51 17.34
N ASN A 435 3.95 -11.45 17.85
CA ASN A 435 5.42 -11.36 17.91
C ASN A 435 6.03 -12.53 18.70
N VAL A 436 5.41 -12.93 19.80
CA VAL A 436 5.87 -14.10 20.56
C VAL A 436 5.64 -15.39 19.78
N LEU A 437 4.47 -15.55 19.16
CA LEU A 437 4.16 -16.72 18.33
C LEU A 437 5.14 -16.89 17.17
N TYR A 438 5.54 -15.80 16.49
CA TYR A 438 6.51 -15.83 15.40
C TYR A 438 7.91 -16.31 15.83
N THR A 439 8.27 -16.23 17.10
CA THR A 439 9.53 -16.79 17.63
C THR A 439 9.48 -18.30 17.85
N HIS A 440 8.30 -18.93 17.75
CA HIS A 440 8.18 -20.37 17.91
C HIS A 440 8.71 -21.12 16.67
N PRO A 441 9.62 -22.12 16.83
CA PRO A 441 10.33 -22.74 15.70
C PRO A 441 9.42 -23.40 14.67
N ALA A 442 8.26 -23.92 15.08
CA ALA A 442 7.33 -24.62 14.19
C ALA A 442 6.32 -23.69 13.48
N ILE A 443 6.21 -22.41 13.86
CA ILE A 443 5.20 -21.50 13.30
C ILE A 443 5.76 -20.83 12.04
N LEU A 444 4.98 -20.89 10.95
CA LEU A 444 5.25 -20.17 9.71
C LEU A 444 4.56 -18.81 9.72
N GLU A 445 3.27 -18.80 10.02
CA GLU A 445 2.44 -17.59 10.09
C GLU A 445 1.44 -17.71 11.24
N CYS A 446 1.04 -16.57 11.80
CA CYS A 446 -0.01 -16.53 12.82
C CYS A 446 -0.84 -15.25 12.73
N ALA A 447 -2.04 -15.33 13.28
CA ALA A 447 -2.90 -14.19 13.58
C ALA A 447 -3.52 -14.39 14.96
N VAL A 448 -3.67 -13.31 15.71
CA VAL A 448 -4.31 -13.30 17.02
C VAL A 448 -5.57 -12.47 16.97
N ILE A 449 -6.66 -13.03 17.51
CA ILE A 449 -8.00 -12.42 17.51
C ILE A 449 -8.66 -12.56 18.88
N GLY A 450 -9.56 -11.64 19.20
CA GLY A 450 -10.51 -11.78 20.30
C GLY A 450 -11.70 -12.62 19.89
N VAL A 451 -12.06 -13.60 20.70
CA VAL A 451 -13.27 -14.41 20.52
C VAL A 451 -14.17 -14.28 21.75
N PRO A 452 -15.52 -14.44 21.62
CA PRO A 452 -16.43 -14.35 22.75
C PRO A 452 -16.05 -15.31 23.88
N ASP A 453 -16.08 -14.83 25.12
CA ASP A 453 -15.85 -15.62 26.32
C ASP A 453 -16.85 -15.20 27.42
N GLN A 454 -17.56 -16.17 28.01
CA GLN A 454 -18.59 -15.90 29.02
C GLN A 454 -18.04 -15.30 30.32
N LYS A 455 -16.79 -15.60 30.67
CA LYS A 455 -16.17 -15.17 31.91
C LYS A 455 -15.40 -13.86 31.74
N TRP A 456 -14.72 -13.69 30.61
CA TRP A 456 -13.76 -12.62 30.42
C TRP A 456 -14.23 -11.56 29.41
N GLY A 457 -15.42 -11.73 28.81
CA GLY A 457 -15.93 -10.92 27.71
C GLY A 457 -15.32 -11.36 26.39
N GLU A 458 -14.01 -11.23 26.26
CA GLU A 458 -13.23 -11.78 25.16
C GLU A 458 -12.09 -12.67 25.66
N ALA A 459 -11.76 -13.69 24.89
CA ALA A 459 -10.58 -14.52 25.08
C ALA A 459 -9.61 -14.37 23.91
N VAL A 460 -8.32 -14.36 24.23
CA VAL A 460 -7.25 -14.35 23.22
C VAL A 460 -7.19 -15.70 22.51
N LYS A 461 -7.29 -15.71 21.19
CA LYS A 461 -7.20 -16.89 20.34
C LYS A 461 -6.10 -16.73 19.28
N GLY A 462 -5.22 -17.71 19.20
CA GLY A 462 -4.23 -17.79 18.11
C GLY A 462 -4.76 -18.63 16.95
N ILE A 463 -4.56 -18.14 15.72
CA ILE A 463 -4.75 -18.86 14.46
C ILE A 463 -3.38 -19.08 13.85
N VAL A 464 -2.97 -20.32 13.65
CA VAL A 464 -1.57 -20.68 13.36
C VAL A 464 -1.46 -21.52 12.10
N VAL A 465 -0.48 -21.18 11.26
CA VAL A 465 0.01 -21.98 10.13
C VAL A 465 1.37 -22.54 10.52
N LEU A 466 1.54 -23.85 10.47
CA LEU A 466 2.81 -24.50 10.76
C LEU A 466 3.73 -24.51 9.53
N LYS A 467 5.04 -24.52 9.78
CA LYS A 467 6.04 -24.75 8.71
C LYS A 467 5.89 -26.16 8.12
N PRO A 468 6.17 -26.36 6.84
CA PRO A 468 6.12 -27.67 6.21
C PRO A 468 6.92 -28.73 7.01
N GLY A 469 6.25 -29.85 7.31
CA GLY A 469 6.88 -30.96 8.04
C GLY A 469 7.04 -30.76 9.57
N GLN A 470 6.73 -29.58 10.09
CA GLN A 470 6.74 -29.33 11.55
C GLN A 470 5.43 -29.74 12.20
N LYS A 471 5.51 -30.08 13.49
CA LYS A 471 4.34 -30.43 14.33
C LYS A 471 4.45 -29.67 15.64
N ALA A 472 3.33 -29.18 16.13
CA ALA A 472 3.17 -28.61 17.48
C ALA A 472 1.73 -28.77 17.91
N THR A 473 1.50 -28.97 19.19
CA THR A 473 0.17 -29.00 19.80
C THR A 473 -0.26 -27.62 20.27
N ALA A 474 -1.56 -27.40 20.40
CA ALA A 474 -2.09 -26.15 20.95
C ALA A 474 -1.54 -25.85 22.36
N GLN A 475 -1.43 -26.91 23.21
CA GLN A 475 -0.89 -26.76 24.55
C GLN A 475 0.57 -26.33 24.58
N GLU A 476 1.42 -26.88 23.72
CA GLU A 476 2.84 -26.50 23.61
C GLU A 476 2.97 -25.02 23.22
N ILE A 477 2.19 -24.56 22.23
CA ILE A 477 2.22 -23.16 21.77
C ILE A 477 1.68 -22.22 22.88
N ILE A 478 0.60 -22.58 23.54
CA ILE A 478 0.05 -21.79 24.66
C ILE A 478 1.07 -21.68 25.80
N GLN A 479 1.72 -22.80 26.16
CA GLN A 479 2.74 -22.81 27.21
C GLN A 479 3.95 -21.96 26.80
N PHE A 480 4.38 -22.07 25.54
CA PHE A 480 5.46 -21.26 24.99
C PHE A 480 5.19 -19.75 25.13
N CYS A 481 3.94 -19.33 24.90
CA CYS A 481 3.54 -17.94 25.12
C CYS A 481 3.54 -17.56 26.60
N LYS A 482 2.97 -18.41 27.48
CA LYS A 482 2.91 -18.15 28.93
C LYS A 482 4.29 -17.99 29.57
N ASP A 483 5.30 -18.64 29.03
CA ASP A 483 6.69 -18.54 29.51
C ASP A 483 7.36 -17.22 29.12
N ARG A 484 6.74 -16.43 28.21
CA ARG A 484 7.34 -15.23 27.59
C ARG A 484 6.55 -13.95 27.75
N ILE A 485 5.24 -14.05 27.97
CA ILE A 485 4.35 -12.89 28.20
C ILE A 485 3.43 -13.16 29.39
N ALA A 486 2.79 -12.12 29.89
CA ALA A 486 1.85 -12.24 31.00
C ALA A 486 0.75 -13.26 30.68
N HIS A 487 0.40 -14.11 31.66
CA HIS A 487 -0.52 -15.24 31.44
C HIS A 487 -1.91 -14.83 30.92
N TYR A 488 -2.39 -13.63 31.25
CA TYR A 488 -3.67 -13.13 30.76
C TYR A 488 -3.61 -12.77 29.26
N LYS A 489 -2.43 -12.41 28.75
CA LYS A 489 -2.18 -12.12 27.33
C LYS A 489 -2.01 -13.37 26.49
N ALA A 490 -1.56 -14.48 27.08
CA ALA A 490 -1.34 -15.72 26.36
C ALA A 490 -2.65 -16.27 25.77
N PRO A 491 -2.61 -16.84 24.55
CA PRO A 491 -3.80 -17.46 23.94
C PRO A 491 -4.46 -18.47 24.87
N LYS A 492 -5.78 -18.44 24.93
CA LYS A 492 -6.58 -19.46 25.62
C LYS A 492 -6.85 -20.67 24.72
N SER A 493 -6.79 -20.46 23.41
CA SER A 493 -6.95 -21.51 22.40
C SER A 493 -6.13 -21.21 21.16
N ILE A 494 -5.75 -22.28 20.43
CA ILE A 494 -5.05 -22.22 19.16
C ILE A 494 -5.83 -23.05 18.14
N ASP A 495 -6.10 -22.48 16.98
CA ASP A 495 -6.62 -23.20 15.82
C ASP A 495 -5.52 -23.27 14.74
N PHE A 496 -5.40 -24.45 14.12
CA PHE A 496 -4.47 -24.67 13.03
C PHE A 496 -5.20 -24.58 11.69
N ILE A 497 -4.61 -23.89 10.73
CA ILE A 497 -5.14 -23.75 9.37
C ILE A 497 -4.00 -23.87 8.35
N ASP A 498 -4.34 -24.21 7.11
CA ASP A 498 -3.35 -24.36 6.03
C ASP A 498 -2.81 -23.03 5.52
N ALA A 499 -3.64 -21.97 5.50
CA ALA A 499 -3.25 -20.63 5.10
C ALA A 499 -4.13 -19.57 5.75
N LEU A 500 -3.55 -18.41 6.11
CA LEU A 500 -4.28 -17.25 6.62
C LEU A 500 -5.02 -16.53 5.48
N PRO A 501 -6.30 -16.15 5.67
CA PRO A 501 -7.02 -15.35 4.69
C PRO A 501 -6.37 -13.97 4.56
N ARG A 502 -6.31 -13.46 3.32
CA ARG A 502 -5.68 -12.19 3.00
C ARG A 502 -6.63 -11.23 2.30
N THR A 503 -6.40 -9.96 2.52
CA THR A 503 -7.03 -8.88 1.75
C THR A 503 -6.44 -8.84 0.33
N GLY A 504 -7.09 -8.12 -0.58
CA GLY A 504 -6.56 -7.92 -1.93
C GLY A 504 -5.19 -7.24 -1.99
N SER A 505 -4.78 -6.54 -0.93
CA SER A 505 -3.43 -5.96 -0.78
C SER A 505 -2.41 -6.93 -0.15
N GLY A 506 -2.80 -8.18 0.15
CA GLY A 506 -1.93 -9.21 0.73
C GLY A 506 -1.82 -9.20 2.26
N LYS A 507 -2.50 -8.29 2.97
CA LYS A 507 -2.54 -8.25 4.45
C LYS A 507 -3.44 -9.35 5.01
N ILE A 508 -3.13 -9.85 6.20
CA ILE A 508 -3.97 -10.84 6.91
C ILE A 508 -5.35 -10.21 7.19
N HIS A 509 -6.41 -10.92 6.84
CA HIS A 509 -7.79 -10.48 6.98
C HIS A 509 -8.36 -10.92 8.35
N LYS A 510 -7.89 -10.28 9.46
CA LYS A 510 -8.32 -10.60 10.84
C LYS A 510 -9.83 -10.50 11.03
N LYS A 511 -10.50 -9.54 10.39
CA LYS A 511 -11.96 -9.42 10.45
C LYS A 511 -12.66 -10.70 10.00
N GLY A 512 -12.28 -11.26 8.86
CA GLY A 512 -12.89 -12.51 8.37
C GLY A 512 -12.59 -13.72 9.22
N LEU A 513 -11.44 -13.74 9.93
CA LEU A 513 -11.14 -14.77 10.93
C LEU A 513 -12.05 -14.59 12.14
N ARG A 514 -12.17 -13.39 12.68
CA ARG A 514 -12.94 -13.06 13.88
C ARG A 514 -14.44 -13.27 13.69
N ASP A 515 -15.00 -12.83 12.57
CA ASP A 515 -16.44 -12.85 12.30
C ASP A 515 -17.02 -14.28 12.42
N LYS A 516 -16.25 -15.33 12.09
CA LYS A 516 -16.66 -16.74 12.24
C LYS A 516 -16.98 -17.14 13.69
N TYR A 517 -16.31 -16.54 14.67
CA TYR A 517 -16.49 -16.86 16.10
C TYR A 517 -17.53 -15.95 16.75
N TRP A 518 -17.90 -14.85 16.10
CA TRP A 518 -18.87 -13.87 16.59
C TRP A 518 -20.28 -14.09 16.00
N GLU A 519 -20.48 -15.12 15.16
CA GLU A 519 -21.83 -15.47 14.68
C GLU A 519 -22.73 -15.83 15.87
N GLY A 520 -23.88 -15.10 16.01
CA GLY A 520 -24.83 -15.29 17.09
C GLY A 520 -24.53 -14.53 18.39
N TYR A 521 -23.48 -13.76 18.44
CA TYR A 521 -23.16 -12.87 19.57
C TYR A 521 -23.36 -11.41 19.16
N GLU A 522 -23.99 -10.60 20.04
CA GLU A 522 -23.99 -9.15 19.88
C GLU A 522 -22.58 -8.62 20.14
N LYS A 523 -21.99 -7.99 19.14
CA LYS A 523 -20.72 -7.31 19.31
C LYS A 523 -20.88 -6.13 20.26
N LYS A 524 -20.27 -6.17 21.44
CA LYS A 524 -20.04 -4.97 22.22
C LYS A 524 -18.98 -4.14 21.47
N VAL A 525 -19.44 -3.05 20.88
CA VAL A 525 -18.55 -2.03 20.31
C VAL A 525 -17.87 -1.35 21.49
N HIS A 526 -16.55 -1.43 21.58
CA HIS A 526 -15.75 -0.66 22.53
C HIS A 526 -15.34 0.66 21.92
#